data_32443b156f266e8d2064b4183b5cad8c
#
_entry.id   32443b156f266e8d2064b4183b5cad8c
#
_cell.length_a   1.000
_cell.length_b   1.000
_cell.length_c   1.000
_cell.angle_alpha   90.00
_cell.angle_beta   90.00
_cell.angle_gamma   90.00
#
_symmetry.space_group_name_H-M   'P 1'
#
loop_
_entity.id
_entity.type
_entity.pdbx_description
1 polymer ?
#
loop_
_entity_poly.entity_id
_entity_poly.type
_entity_poly.pdbx_seq_one_letter_code
_entity_poly.pdbx_strand_id
1 'polypeptide(L)'
;TRQLVEKNKKTIILSLKNFETAYLKEKNTSIGLDALRNFINLTVDLYKFPETEIDVEKTLNYFEEAKDYWGYDKNLMLAIKRLYWRLNDVKKVQSVLSEMLENQDHDSTTICSYIYSKGFDNDWSQENFFSFSKFLQEKTTTFKPDTLLELKSNQSNKLKLGFVSGDIRSNHSVTYFLKTVLLNYDKNNLEIYLYFNHEKDDDITDEFKKLVFKSKNISELNDIEAINFIRNDEIDIAFDLMGATSSHRESLFKNR
;
A
#
# COMPACT_ATOMS: atom_id res chain seq x y z
N THR A 1 -9.43 -25.15 -1.05
CA THR A 1 -9.62 -26.36 -0.25
C THR A 1 -8.31 -26.69 0.49
N ARG A 2 -8.38 -27.51 1.57
CA ARG A 2 -7.22 -27.90 2.40
C ARG A 2 -6.08 -28.50 1.56
N GLN A 3 -6.41 -29.31 0.56
CA GLN A 3 -5.39 -29.89 -0.36
C GLN A 3 -4.62 -28.85 -1.17
N LEU A 4 -5.28 -27.78 -1.62
CA LEU A 4 -4.61 -26.69 -2.35
C LEU A 4 -3.67 -25.90 -1.44
N VAL A 5 -4.08 -25.65 -0.20
CA VAL A 5 -3.25 -24.99 0.81
C VAL A 5 -2.00 -25.79 1.11
N GLU A 6 -2.12 -27.12 1.31
CA GLU A 6 -0.98 -28.02 1.52
C GLU A 6 -0.04 -28.09 0.32
N LYS A 7 -0.57 -28.12 -0.90
CA LYS A 7 0.23 -28.09 -2.12
C LYS A 7 1.02 -26.79 -2.23
N ASN A 8 0.38 -25.65 -1.95
CA ASN A 8 1.05 -24.35 -1.98
C ASN A 8 2.16 -24.26 -0.93
N LYS A 9 1.92 -24.74 0.29
CA LYS A 9 2.92 -24.79 1.37
C LYS A 9 4.15 -25.61 0.95
N LYS A 10 3.96 -26.82 0.40
CA LYS A 10 5.05 -27.68 -0.07
C LYS A 10 5.88 -26.99 -1.16
N THR A 11 5.21 -26.30 -2.09
CA THR A 11 5.88 -25.57 -3.17
C THR A 11 6.76 -24.44 -2.61
N ILE A 12 6.24 -23.65 -1.65
CA ILE A 12 6.99 -22.58 -0.99
C ILE A 12 8.22 -23.13 -0.26
N ILE A 13 8.07 -24.22 0.51
CA ILE A 13 9.19 -24.85 1.24
C ILE A 13 10.29 -25.36 0.27
N LEU A 14 9.90 -25.96 -0.84
CA LEU A 14 10.87 -26.43 -1.86
C LEU A 14 11.59 -25.24 -2.50
N SER A 15 10.86 -24.20 -2.87
CA SER A 15 11.44 -22.99 -3.45
C SER A 15 12.37 -22.29 -2.47
N LEU A 16 12.02 -22.24 -1.18
CA LEU A 16 12.86 -21.69 -0.12
C LEU A 16 14.23 -22.40 -0.06
N LYS A 17 14.23 -23.74 -0.06
CA LYS A 17 15.47 -24.53 -0.07
C LYS A 17 16.32 -24.28 -1.32
N ASN A 18 15.69 -24.12 -2.48
CA ASN A 18 16.39 -23.84 -3.72
C ASN A 18 17.05 -22.46 -3.69
N PHE A 19 16.35 -21.42 -3.21
CA PHE A 19 16.91 -20.08 -3.09
C PHE A 19 18.00 -20.00 -2.03
N GLU A 20 17.85 -20.70 -0.90
CA GLU A 20 18.90 -20.82 0.10
C GLU A 20 20.17 -21.45 -0.49
N THR A 21 20.01 -22.55 -1.23
CA THR A 21 21.13 -23.24 -1.89
C THR A 21 21.81 -22.34 -2.92
N ALA A 22 21.03 -21.59 -3.71
CA ALA A 22 21.56 -20.63 -4.69
C ALA A 22 22.32 -19.49 -4.00
N TYR A 23 21.77 -18.91 -2.93
CA TYR A 23 22.44 -17.90 -2.12
C TYR A 23 23.79 -18.40 -1.58
N LEU A 24 23.81 -19.56 -0.94
CA LEU A 24 25.03 -20.10 -0.33
C LEU A 24 26.13 -20.43 -1.36
N LYS A 25 25.76 -20.78 -2.59
CA LYS A 25 26.71 -21.02 -3.68
C LYS A 25 27.25 -19.74 -4.30
N GLU A 26 26.41 -18.74 -4.42
CA GLU A 26 26.67 -17.51 -5.17
C GLU A 26 26.69 -16.27 -4.27
N LYS A 27 27.08 -16.43 -3.01
CA LYS A 27 26.89 -15.46 -1.91
C LYS A 27 27.33 -14.03 -2.25
N ASN A 28 28.41 -13.90 -3.01
CA ASN A 28 29.05 -12.62 -3.35
C ASN A 28 28.76 -12.20 -4.81
N THR A 29 27.71 -12.74 -5.43
CA THR A 29 27.30 -12.38 -6.78
C THR A 29 25.89 -11.77 -6.78
N SER A 30 25.53 -11.05 -7.83
CA SER A 30 24.16 -10.51 -8.00
C SER A 30 23.09 -11.63 -7.98
N ILE A 31 23.43 -12.81 -8.48
CA ILE A 31 22.57 -14.01 -8.45
C ILE A 31 22.29 -14.43 -6.99
N GLY A 32 23.34 -14.45 -6.15
CA GLY A 32 23.19 -14.74 -4.73
C GLY A 32 22.34 -13.71 -4.01
N LEU A 33 22.55 -12.43 -4.29
CA LEU A 33 21.73 -11.36 -3.71
C LEU A 33 20.25 -11.48 -4.10
N ASP A 34 19.94 -11.77 -5.37
CA ASP A 34 18.57 -12.02 -5.83
C ASP A 34 17.97 -13.27 -5.20
N ALA A 35 18.77 -14.33 -5.04
CA ALA A 35 18.35 -15.55 -4.33
C ALA A 35 18.00 -15.26 -2.87
N LEU A 36 18.80 -14.44 -2.18
CA LEU A 36 18.52 -14.05 -0.79
C LEU A 36 17.25 -13.22 -0.67
N ARG A 37 17.02 -12.25 -1.55
CA ARG A 37 15.77 -11.45 -1.56
C ARG A 37 14.54 -12.36 -1.70
N ASN A 38 14.61 -13.33 -2.61
CA ASN A 38 13.52 -14.30 -2.80
C ASN A 38 13.37 -15.24 -1.60
N PHE A 39 14.48 -15.70 -1.00
CA PHE A 39 14.47 -16.50 0.23
C PHE A 39 13.75 -15.76 1.37
N ILE A 40 14.08 -14.49 1.64
CA ILE A 40 13.43 -13.67 2.67
C ILE A 40 11.94 -13.49 2.36
N ASN A 41 11.58 -13.17 1.11
CA ASN A 41 10.19 -13.00 0.72
C ASN A 41 9.36 -14.27 0.91
N LEU A 42 9.89 -15.44 0.57
CA LEU A 42 9.22 -16.72 0.81
C LEU A 42 9.13 -17.07 2.30
N THR A 43 10.16 -16.71 3.08
CA THR A 43 10.10 -16.80 4.54
C THR A 43 8.90 -16.03 5.09
N VAL A 44 8.68 -14.79 4.61
CA VAL A 44 7.49 -13.98 4.95
C VAL A 44 6.19 -14.68 4.54
N ASP A 45 6.15 -15.30 3.37
CA ASP A 45 4.95 -16.00 2.90
C ASP A 45 4.61 -17.26 3.71
N LEU A 46 5.61 -17.91 4.33
CA LEU A 46 5.40 -19.06 5.21
C LEU A 46 4.64 -18.68 6.50
N TYR A 47 4.66 -17.42 6.95
CA TYR A 47 3.84 -16.97 8.08
C TYR A 47 2.33 -17.10 7.86
N LYS A 48 1.88 -17.36 6.64
CA LYS A 48 0.48 -17.70 6.34
C LYS A 48 0.11 -19.13 6.83
N PHE A 49 1.11 -19.93 7.22
CA PHE A 49 0.96 -21.30 7.65
C PHE A 49 1.50 -21.47 9.09
N PRO A 50 0.66 -21.26 10.11
CA PRO A 50 1.10 -21.16 11.52
C PRO A 50 1.80 -22.41 12.07
N GLU A 51 1.58 -23.58 11.45
CA GLU A 51 2.24 -24.84 11.83
C GLU A 51 3.62 -25.03 11.18
N THR A 52 4.14 -24.02 10.47
CA THR A 52 5.43 -24.11 9.79
C THR A 52 6.51 -23.53 10.69
N GLU A 53 7.51 -24.35 11.01
CA GLU A 53 8.71 -23.86 11.69
C GLU A 53 9.52 -22.98 10.72
N ILE A 54 9.78 -21.75 11.15
CA ILE A 54 10.50 -20.75 10.36
C ILE A 54 11.74 -20.36 11.13
N ASP A 55 12.90 -20.59 10.52
CA ASP A 55 14.19 -20.19 11.06
C ASP A 55 14.45 -18.70 10.77
N VAL A 56 13.91 -17.88 11.65
CA VAL A 56 14.04 -16.41 11.56
C VAL A 56 15.47 -15.97 11.80
N GLU A 57 16.16 -16.57 12.78
CA GLU A 57 17.51 -16.21 13.16
C GLU A 57 18.47 -16.40 11.99
N LYS A 58 18.39 -17.56 11.33
CA LYS A 58 19.17 -17.83 10.13
C LYS A 58 18.88 -16.80 9.01
N THR A 59 17.61 -16.45 8.81
CA THR A 59 17.21 -15.47 7.80
C THR A 59 17.80 -14.08 8.09
N LEU A 60 17.78 -13.66 9.35
CA LEU A 60 18.39 -12.41 9.79
C LEU A 60 19.91 -12.41 9.64
N ASN A 61 20.58 -13.52 9.99
CA ASN A 61 22.02 -13.66 9.81
C ASN A 61 22.43 -13.53 8.34
N TYR A 62 21.71 -14.16 7.41
CA TYR A 62 21.95 -14.00 5.98
C TYR A 62 21.74 -12.55 5.51
N PHE A 63 20.74 -11.86 6.06
CA PHE A 63 20.51 -10.46 5.75
C PHE A 63 21.67 -9.58 6.19
N GLU A 64 22.13 -9.72 7.44
CA GLU A 64 23.24 -8.91 7.97
C GLU A 64 24.54 -9.17 7.20
N GLU A 65 24.89 -10.45 6.91
CA GLU A 65 26.05 -10.77 6.09
C GLU A 65 25.99 -10.13 4.69
N ALA A 66 24.82 -10.16 4.04
CA ALA A 66 24.66 -9.58 2.72
C ALA A 66 24.75 -8.04 2.80
N LYS A 67 24.19 -7.43 3.84
CA LYS A 67 24.27 -6.00 4.07
C LYS A 67 25.70 -5.54 4.30
N ASP A 68 26.49 -6.28 5.08
CA ASP A 68 27.90 -6.00 5.31
C ASP A 68 28.73 -6.07 4.02
N TYR A 69 28.40 -7.00 3.12
CA TYR A 69 29.12 -7.18 1.85
C TYR A 69 28.68 -6.19 0.76
N TRP A 70 27.36 -6.02 0.57
CA TRP A 70 26.79 -5.25 -0.53
C TRP A 70 26.48 -3.79 -0.17
N GLY A 71 26.46 -3.47 1.13
CA GLY A 71 25.96 -2.18 1.61
C GLY A 71 24.46 -2.05 1.43
N TYR A 72 24.02 -0.81 1.14
CA TYR A 72 22.61 -0.53 0.94
C TYR A 72 22.08 -1.13 -0.37
N ASP A 73 21.03 -1.94 -0.27
CA ASP A 73 20.25 -2.45 -1.40
C ASP A 73 18.75 -2.30 -1.12
N LYS A 74 18.07 -1.50 -1.91
CA LYS A 74 16.65 -1.18 -1.74
C LYS A 74 15.75 -2.43 -1.67
N ASN A 75 15.96 -3.38 -2.56
CA ASN A 75 15.08 -4.56 -2.65
C ASN A 75 15.32 -5.50 -1.46
N LEU A 76 16.56 -5.59 -0.98
CA LEU A 76 16.89 -6.34 0.23
C LEU A 76 16.25 -5.67 1.45
N MET A 77 16.30 -4.33 1.56
CA MET A 77 15.65 -3.57 2.63
C MET A 77 14.13 -3.73 2.61
N LEU A 78 13.50 -3.74 1.43
CA LEU A 78 12.07 -4.00 1.30
C LEU A 78 11.69 -5.43 1.74
N ALA A 79 12.51 -6.42 1.44
CA ALA A 79 12.28 -7.79 1.84
C ALA A 79 12.36 -7.96 3.37
N ILE A 80 13.41 -7.42 4.00
CA ILE A 80 13.59 -7.52 5.46
C ILE A 80 12.54 -6.71 6.23
N LYS A 81 12.14 -5.53 5.72
CA LYS A 81 11.01 -4.75 6.26
C LYS A 81 9.75 -5.60 6.37
N ARG A 82 9.42 -6.36 5.31
CA ARG A 82 8.25 -7.25 5.30
C ARG A 82 8.36 -8.33 6.37
N LEU A 83 9.56 -8.89 6.59
CA LEU A 83 9.79 -9.87 7.65
C LEU A 83 9.57 -9.26 9.02
N TYR A 84 10.15 -8.09 9.32
CA TYR A 84 9.94 -7.41 10.61
C TYR A 84 8.47 -7.05 10.87
N TRP A 85 7.69 -6.68 9.84
CA TRP A 85 6.24 -6.52 9.97
C TRP A 85 5.55 -7.82 10.39
N ARG A 86 5.95 -8.97 9.85
CA ARG A 86 5.40 -10.28 10.24
C ARG A 86 5.79 -10.68 11.66
N LEU A 87 6.96 -10.28 12.10
CA LEU A 87 7.42 -10.49 13.47
C LEU A 87 6.80 -9.52 14.48
N ASN A 88 5.98 -8.57 14.01
CA ASN A 88 5.43 -7.48 14.81
C ASN A 88 6.50 -6.62 15.48
N ASP A 89 7.71 -6.56 14.90
CA ASP A 89 8.82 -5.72 15.37
C ASP A 89 8.79 -4.36 14.65
N VAL A 90 7.87 -3.50 15.09
CA VAL A 90 7.65 -2.18 14.50
C VAL A 90 8.91 -1.30 14.62
N LYS A 91 9.70 -1.42 15.68
CA LYS A 91 10.94 -0.64 15.85
C LYS A 91 11.99 -0.99 14.79
N LYS A 92 12.14 -2.25 14.45
CA LYS A 92 13.00 -2.70 13.36
C LYS A 92 12.46 -2.26 11.99
N VAL A 93 11.15 -2.27 11.79
CA VAL A 93 10.53 -1.70 10.57
C VAL A 93 10.88 -0.23 10.42
N GLN A 94 10.75 0.57 11.49
CA GLN A 94 11.09 1.99 11.50
C GLN A 94 12.57 2.24 11.22
N SER A 95 13.46 1.43 11.81
CA SER A 95 14.91 1.50 11.56
C SER A 95 15.24 1.27 10.09
N VAL A 96 14.68 0.23 9.50
CA VAL A 96 14.86 -0.08 8.07
C VAL A 96 14.35 1.07 7.18
N LEU A 97 13.16 1.60 7.48
CA LEU A 97 12.58 2.71 6.71
C LEU A 97 13.36 4.02 6.88
N SER A 98 13.89 4.30 8.09
CA SER A 98 14.79 5.45 8.30
C SER A 98 16.05 5.34 7.44
N GLU A 99 16.69 4.18 7.43
CA GLU A 99 17.86 3.93 6.59
C GLU A 99 17.56 4.08 5.10
N MET A 100 16.38 3.61 4.63
CA MET A 100 15.93 3.81 3.26
C MET A 100 15.79 5.30 2.92
N LEU A 101 15.20 6.11 3.82
CA LEU A 101 15.05 7.55 3.62
C LEU A 101 16.41 8.27 3.63
N GLU A 102 17.35 7.88 4.50
CA GLU A 102 18.71 8.40 4.56
C GLU A 102 19.49 8.12 3.26
N ASN A 103 19.24 6.96 2.62
CA ASN A 103 19.79 6.61 1.32
C ASN A 103 18.99 7.20 0.13
N GLN A 104 18.22 8.26 0.37
CA GLN A 104 17.45 9.01 -0.63
C GLN A 104 16.35 8.22 -1.34
N ASP A 105 15.88 7.14 -0.73
CA ASP A 105 14.75 6.35 -1.22
C ASP A 105 13.42 7.05 -0.88
N HIS A 106 13.25 8.23 -1.46
CA HIS A 106 12.11 9.12 -1.20
C HIS A 106 10.92 8.85 -2.13
N ASP A 107 10.70 7.59 -2.51
CA ASP A 107 9.45 7.26 -3.18
C ASP A 107 8.26 7.31 -2.19
N SER A 108 7.08 7.59 -2.71
CA SER A 108 5.90 7.78 -1.89
C SER A 108 5.54 6.53 -1.07
N THR A 109 5.83 5.34 -1.57
CA THR A 109 5.58 4.07 -0.86
C THR A 109 6.46 3.96 0.40
N THR A 110 7.74 4.32 0.31
CA THR A 110 8.67 4.33 1.44
C THR A 110 8.24 5.36 2.48
N ILE A 111 7.92 6.59 2.04
CA ILE A 111 7.48 7.68 2.93
C ILE A 111 6.16 7.30 3.62
N CYS A 112 5.16 6.81 2.88
CA CYS A 112 3.88 6.38 3.45
C CYS A 112 4.05 5.22 4.45
N SER A 113 4.91 4.23 4.12
CA SER A 113 5.21 3.13 5.04
C SER A 113 5.86 3.61 6.34
N TYR A 114 6.73 4.63 6.27
CA TYR A 114 7.33 5.25 7.44
C TYR A 114 6.30 5.97 8.29
N ILE A 115 5.47 6.84 7.69
CA ILE A 115 4.38 7.54 8.38
C ILE A 115 3.45 6.54 9.07
N TYR A 116 3.04 5.49 8.36
CA TYR A 116 2.18 4.44 8.91
C TYR A 116 2.83 3.73 10.10
N SER A 117 4.13 3.38 10.00
CA SER A 117 4.86 2.72 11.09
C SER A 117 4.96 3.60 12.34
N LYS A 118 5.09 4.92 12.14
CA LYS A 118 5.16 5.90 13.23
C LYS A 118 3.85 6.06 13.99
N GLY A 119 2.71 5.75 13.37
CA GLY A 119 1.42 5.72 14.05
C GLY A 119 1.35 4.72 15.23
N PHE A 120 2.31 3.80 15.37
CA PHE A 120 2.45 2.88 16.50
C PHE A 120 3.35 3.43 17.62
N ASP A 121 3.95 4.60 17.47
CA ASP A 121 4.78 5.24 18.48
C ASP A 121 3.92 6.12 19.39
N ASN A 122 4.00 5.91 20.71
CA ASN A 122 3.29 6.73 21.69
C ASN A 122 3.73 8.21 21.67
N ASP A 123 4.97 8.46 21.25
CA ASP A 123 5.59 9.79 21.23
C ASP A 123 5.42 10.51 19.87
N TRP A 124 4.67 9.90 18.93
CA TRP A 124 4.41 10.49 17.63
C TRP A 124 3.36 11.58 17.73
N SER A 125 3.81 12.82 17.74
CA SER A 125 2.93 13.99 17.86
C SER A 125 2.18 14.31 16.57
N GLN A 126 1.10 15.08 16.69
CA GLN A 126 0.38 15.63 15.54
C GLN A 126 1.29 16.52 14.66
N GLU A 127 2.24 17.22 15.25
CA GLU A 127 3.22 18.05 14.54
C GLU A 127 4.17 17.18 13.70
N ASN A 128 4.62 16.04 14.23
CA ASN A 128 5.44 15.09 13.51
C ASN A 128 4.67 14.52 12.31
N PHE A 129 3.42 14.12 12.51
CA PHE A 129 2.56 13.65 11.44
C PHE A 129 2.40 14.71 10.34
N PHE A 130 2.13 15.95 10.72
CA PHE A 130 1.98 17.07 9.79
C PHE A 130 3.26 17.33 8.98
N SER A 131 4.42 17.34 9.65
CA SER A 131 5.72 17.56 9.01
C SER A 131 6.04 16.48 7.98
N PHE A 132 5.79 15.21 8.30
CA PHE A 132 6.00 14.11 7.36
C PHE A 132 4.96 14.08 6.23
N SER A 133 3.72 14.47 6.50
CA SER A 133 2.70 14.61 5.45
C SER A 133 3.08 15.72 4.47
N LYS A 134 3.65 16.82 4.95
CA LYS A 134 4.21 17.88 4.12
C LYS A 134 5.39 17.38 3.29
N PHE A 135 6.31 16.63 3.89
CA PHE A 135 7.43 16.02 3.19
C PHE A 135 6.96 15.07 2.07
N LEU A 136 5.97 14.20 2.36
CA LEU A 136 5.33 13.36 1.35
C LEU A 136 4.76 14.22 0.20
N GLN A 137 4.03 15.29 0.55
CA GLN A 137 3.45 16.19 -0.43
C GLN A 137 4.51 16.84 -1.33
N GLU A 138 5.68 17.20 -0.80
CA GLU A 138 6.79 17.77 -1.58
C GLU A 138 7.39 16.75 -2.55
N LYS A 139 7.39 15.46 -2.22
CA LYS A 139 7.90 14.37 -3.04
C LYS A 139 6.86 13.83 -4.05
N THR A 140 5.59 14.10 -3.83
CA THR A 140 4.51 13.66 -4.74
C THR A 140 4.54 14.47 -6.02
N THR A 141 4.31 13.80 -7.15
CA THR A 141 4.25 14.44 -8.47
C THR A 141 3.16 15.52 -8.53
N THR A 142 3.52 16.70 -9.00
CA THR A 142 2.58 17.77 -9.32
C THR A 142 2.45 17.87 -10.84
N PHE A 143 1.23 17.81 -11.33
CA PHE A 143 0.97 17.97 -12.77
C PHE A 143 0.88 19.45 -13.13
N LYS A 144 1.22 19.76 -14.39
CA LYS A 144 1.06 21.12 -14.91
C LYS A 144 -0.42 21.46 -15.02
N PRO A 145 -0.83 22.70 -14.67
CA PRO A 145 -2.24 23.10 -14.72
C PRO A 145 -2.90 22.88 -16.07
N ASP A 146 -2.19 23.07 -17.17
CA ASP A 146 -2.67 22.90 -18.55
C ASP A 146 -2.95 21.45 -18.93
N THR A 147 -2.47 20.47 -18.17
CA THR A 147 -2.76 19.03 -18.39
C THR A 147 -4.00 18.57 -17.65
N LEU A 148 -4.56 19.42 -16.80
CA LEU A 148 -5.73 19.10 -15.98
C LEU A 148 -6.94 19.93 -16.46
N LEU A 149 -8.11 19.31 -16.44
CA LEU A 149 -9.36 20.03 -16.69
C LEU A 149 -9.57 21.13 -15.66
N GLU A 150 -10.19 22.23 -16.08
CA GLU A 150 -10.62 23.28 -15.14
C GLU A 150 -11.57 22.71 -14.09
N LEU A 151 -11.43 23.19 -12.86
CA LEU A 151 -12.41 22.88 -11.81
C LEU A 151 -13.70 23.62 -12.11
N LYS A 152 -14.77 22.86 -12.23
CA LYS A 152 -16.12 23.41 -12.38
C LYS A 152 -16.85 23.35 -11.05
N SER A 153 -17.61 24.38 -10.73
CA SER A 153 -18.50 24.35 -9.57
C SER A 153 -19.67 23.40 -9.86
N ASN A 154 -20.06 22.64 -8.85
CA ASN A 154 -21.25 21.82 -8.88
C ASN A 154 -22.48 22.73 -9.10
N GLN A 155 -23.28 22.43 -10.11
CA GLN A 155 -24.52 23.16 -10.43
C GLN A 155 -25.78 22.46 -9.86
N SER A 156 -25.58 21.31 -9.19
CA SER A 156 -26.66 20.59 -8.51
C SER A 156 -27.04 21.27 -7.21
N ASN A 157 -28.29 21.10 -6.77
CA ASN A 157 -28.74 21.48 -5.42
C ASN A 157 -28.25 20.49 -4.34
N LYS A 158 -27.56 19.41 -4.74
CA LYS A 158 -27.03 18.40 -3.84
C LYS A 158 -25.51 18.50 -3.75
N LEU A 159 -24.98 18.26 -2.58
CA LEU A 159 -23.52 18.19 -2.36
C LEU A 159 -22.99 16.87 -2.92
N LYS A 160 -22.00 16.92 -3.78
CA LYS A 160 -21.34 15.76 -4.41
C LYS A 160 -20.11 15.34 -3.58
N LEU A 161 -20.16 14.15 -2.99
CA LEU A 161 -19.10 13.58 -2.19
C LEU A 161 -18.41 12.45 -2.94
N GLY A 162 -17.10 12.58 -3.19
CA GLY A 162 -16.29 11.59 -3.86
C GLY A 162 -15.44 10.80 -2.85
N PHE A 163 -15.54 9.48 -2.84
CA PHE A 163 -14.70 8.60 -2.03
C PHE A 163 -13.74 7.83 -2.92
N VAL A 164 -12.45 7.93 -2.66
CA VAL A 164 -11.41 7.19 -3.40
C VAL A 164 -10.85 6.10 -2.50
N SER A 165 -10.88 4.85 -2.97
CA SER A 165 -10.35 3.72 -2.20
C SER A 165 -9.96 2.51 -3.06
N GLY A 166 -8.81 1.90 -2.74
CA GLY A 166 -8.43 0.56 -3.17
C GLY A 166 -8.88 -0.55 -2.21
N ASP A 167 -9.50 -0.16 -1.09
CA ASP A 167 -9.80 -1.06 0.04
C ASP A 167 -11.30 -1.43 0.15
N ILE A 168 -12.12 -1.01 -0.83
CA ILE A 168 -13.54 -1.41 -0.90
C ILE A 168 -13.63 -2.80 -1.52
N ARG A 169 -13.42 -3.80 -0.69
CA ARG A 169 -13.39 -5.24 -1.04
C ARG A 169 -13.77 -6.10 0.15
N SER A 170 -14.06 -7.36 -0.12
CA SER A 170 -14.41 -8.34 0.92
C SER A 170 -13.35 -8.41 2.02
N ASN A 171 -13.81 -8.51 3.25
CA ASN A 171 -12.98 -8.65 4.45
C ASN A 171 -12.01 -7.48 4.74
N HIS A 172 -12.36 -6.27 4.32
CA HIS A 172 -11.58 -5.07 4.64
C HIS A 172 -12.35 -4.14 5.58
N SER A 173 -11.66 -3.52 6.55
CA SER A 173 -12.28 -2.65 7.56
C SER A 173 -13.01 -1.45 6.95
N VAL A 174 -12.42 -0.80 5.93
CA VAL A 174 -13.03 0.33 5.21
C VAL A 174 -14.41 -0.04 4.68
N THR A 175 -14.57 -1.25 4.16
CA THR A 175 -15.85 -1.74 3.64
C THR A 175 -16.94 -1.74 4.72
N TYR A 176 -16.63 -2.23 5.91
CA TYR A 176 -17.61 -2.30 7.00
C TYR A 176 -18.08 -0.91 7.44
N PHE A 177 -17.16 0.04 7.60
CA PHE A 177 -17.51 1.39 8.00
C PHE A 177 -18.27 2.13 6.89
N LEU A 178 -17.78 2.08 5.66
CA LEU A 178 -18.38 2.80 4.55
C LEU A 178 -19.76 2.26 4.22
N LYS A 179 -20.00 0.96 4.32
CA LYS A 179 -21.32 0.34 4.09
C LYS A 179 -22.41 0.98 4.93
N THR A 180 -22.14 1.21 6.21
CA THR A 180 -23.09 1.86 7.11
C THR A 180 -23.42 3.29 6.64
N VAL A 181 -22.44 4.05 6.17
CA VAL A 181 -22.64 5.38 5.62
C VAL A 181 -23.51 5.30 4.37
N LEU A 182 -23.17 4.42 3.42
CA LEU A 182 -23.89 4.30 2.14
C LEU A 182 -25.35 3.84 2.28
N LEU A 183 -25.65 3.08 3.31
CA LEU A 183 -27.04 2.64 3.59
C LEU A 183 -27.88 3.73 4.22
N ASN A 184 -27.27 4.73 4.87
CA ASN A 184 -28.00 5.68 5.74
C ASN A 184 -27.81 7.16 5.36
N TYR A 185 -27.09 7.50 4.27
CA TYR A 185 -26.92 8.91 3.89
C TYR A 185 -28.20 9.54 3.33
N ASP A 186 -28.34 10.82 3.48
CA ASP A 186 -29.48 11.59 2.95
C ASP A 186 -29.37 11.78 1.43
N LYS A 187 -30.07 10.95 0.68
CA LYS A 187 -30.12 11.01 -0.80
C LYS A 187 -30.81 12.26 -1.35
N ASN A 188 -31.51 13.03 -0.52
CA ASN A 188 -32.15 14.25 -0.98
C ASN A 188 -31.13 15.41 -1.07
N ASN A 189 -30.13 15.42 -0.19
CA ASN A 189 -29.15 16.48 -0.09
C ASN A 189 -27.76 16.08 -0.57
N LEU A 190 -27.46 14.78 -0.70
CA LEU A 190 -26.13 14.27 -1.05
C LEU A 190 -26.18 13.34 -2.28
N GLU A 191 -25.15 13.44 -3.10
CA GLU A 191 -24.80 12.46 -4.13
C GLU A 191 -23.45 11.87 -3.83
N ILE A 192 -23.36 10.54 -3.69
CA ILE A 192 -22.12 9.85 -3.40
C ILE A 192 -21.54 9.24 -4.67
N TYR A 193 -20.26 9.51 -4.88
CA TYR A 193 -19.44 8.98 -5.98
C TYR A 193 -18.36 8.08 -5.40
N LEU A 194 -18.18 6.87 -5.93
CA LEU A 194 -17.12 5.94 -5.53
C LEU A 194 -16.11 5.76 -6.65
N TYR A 195 -14.85 5.98 -6.33
CA TYR A 195 -13.71 5.76 -7.22
C TYR A 195 -12.89 4.59 -6.66
N PHE A 196 -13.09 3.41 -7.26
CA PHE A 196 -12.37 2.20 -6.87
C PHE A 196 -10.96 2.21 -7.43
N ASN A 197 -9.96 1.85 -6.62
CA ASN A 197 -8.57 1.76 -7.03
C ASN A 197 -8.02 0.34 -6.76
N HIS A 198 -8.67 -0.67 -7.34
CA HIS A 198 -8.26 -2.08 -7.23
C HIS A 198 -8.49 -2.82 -8.56
N GLU A 199 -7.69 -3.86 -8.81
CA GLU A 199 -7.67 -4.56 -10.11
C GLU A 199 -8.93 -5.37 -10.41
N LYS A 200 -9.60 -5.92 -9.39
CA LYS A 200 -10.74 -6.83 -9.58
C LYS A 200 -11.89 -6.46 -8.67
N ASP A 201 -13.05 -6.36 -9.28
CA ASP A 201 -14.31 -6.24 -8.58
C ASP A 201 -14.67 -7.57 -7.90
N ASP A 202 -15.34 -7.49 -6.75
CA ASP A 202 -15.93 -8.61 -6.02
C ASP A 202 -17.41 -8.32 -5.69
N ASP A 203 -18.07 -9.25 -5.01
CA ASP A 203 -19.48 -9.12 -4.66
C ASP A 203 -19.78 -7.84 -3.84
N ILE A 204 -18.82 -7.42 -3.01
CA ILE A 204 -18.92 -6.18 -2.22
C ILE A 204 -18.83 -4.95 -3.11
N THR A 205 -17.90 -4.95 -4.05
CA THR A 205 -17.79 -3.86 -5.04
C THR A 205 -19.11 -3.70 -5.79
N ASP A 206 -19.71 -4.80 -6.24
CA ASP A 206 -20.97 -4.79 -6.96
C ASP A 206 -22.17 -4.38 -6.09
N GLU A 207 -22.15 -4.71 -4.80
CA GLU A 207 -23.13 -4.20 -3.83
C GLU A 207 -23.01 -2.68 -3.70
N PHE A 208 -21.80 -2.14 -3.53
CA PHE A 208 -21.57 -0.73 -3.32
C PHE A 208 -21.93 0.13 -4.54
N LYS A 209 -21.68 -0.36 -5.74
CA LYS A 209 -22.13 0.31 -6.99
C LYS A 209 -23.62 0.60 -7.02
N LYS A 210 -24.45 -0.25 -6.38
CA LYS A 210 -25.92 -0.10 -6.32
C LYS A 210 -26.38 0.91 -5.27
N LEU A 211 -25.55 1.26 -4.31
CA LEU A 211 -25.88 2.14 -3.18
C LEU A 211 -25.59 3.61 -3.47
N VAL A 212 -24.77 3.91 -4.48
CA VAL A 212 -24.25 5.25 -4.75
C VAL A 212 -24.85 5.84 -6.04
N PHE A 213 -24.68 7.15 -6.22
CA PHE A 213 -25.13 7.85 -7.40
C PHE A 213 -24.32 7.43 -8.64
N LYS A 214 -22.98 7.36 -8.50
CA LYS A 214 -22.06 6.98 -9.58
C LYS A 214 -20.84 6.25 -9.02
N SER A 215 -20.29 5.35 -9.80
CA SER A 215 -19.03 4.70 -9.47
C SER A 215 -18.15 4.50 -10.71
N LYS A 216 -16.83 4.48 -10.48
CA LYS A 216 -15.82 4.22 -11.52
C LYS A 216 -14.63 3.49 -10.92
N ASN A 217 -14.17 2.44 -11.60
CA ASN A 217 -12.84 1.88 -11.30
C ASN A 217 -11.78 2.73 -12.01
N ILE A 218 -10.85 3.27 -11.25
CA ILE A 218 -9.76 4.16 -11.70
C ILE A 218 -8.38 3.48 -11.65
N SER A 219 -8.29 2.19 -11.31
CA SER A 219 -7.02 1.49 -11.13
C SER A 219 -6.18 1.41 -12.40
N GLU A 220 -6.84 1.35 -13.57
CA GLU A 220 -6.16 1.32 -14.87
C GLU A 220 -5.88 2.71 -15.45
N LEU A 221 -6.42 3.77 -14.84
CA LEU A 221 -6.18 5.14 -15.25
C LEU A 221 -4.86 5.64 -14.64
N ASN A 222 -4.06 6.36 -15.44
CA ASN A 222 -2.96 7.14 -14.87
C ASN A 222 -3.53 8.30 -14.03
N ASP A 223 -2.67 8.96 -13.25
CA ASP A 223 -3.13 9.98 -12.30
C ASP A 223 -3.81 11.18 -12.98
N ILE A 224 -3.31 11.63 -14.13
CA ILE A 224 -3.92 12.74 -14.90
C ILE A 224 -5.32 12.35 -15.36
N GLU A 225 -5.48 11.16 -15.92
CA GLU A 225 -6.77 10.65 -16.36
C GLU A 225 -7.75 10.52 -15.20
N ALA A 226 -7.29 9.98 -14.06
CA ALA A 226 -8.12 9.81 -12.87
C ALA A 226 -8.55 11.17 -12.28
N ILE A 227 -7.63 12.16 -12.18
CA ILE A 227 -7.95 13.51 -11.72
C ILE A 227 -8.97 14.17 -12.65
N ASN A 228 -8.76 14.08 -13.96
CA ASN A 228 -9.66 14.68 -14.93
C ASN A 228 -11.04 14.01 -14.91
N PHE A 229 -11.09 12.69 -14.68
CA PHE A 229 -12.35 11.98 -14.49
C PHE A 229 -13.12 12.49 -13.27
N ILE A 230 -12.44 12.65 -12.12
CA ILE A 230 -13.03 13.17 -10.87
C ILE A 230 -13.49 14.63 -11.05
N ARG A 231 -12.68 15.47 -11.73
CA ARG A 231 -13.03 16.87 -12.02
C ARG A 231 -14.28 17.01 -12.91
N ASN A 232 -14.41 16.13 -13.89
CA ASN A 232 -15.61 16.10 -14.76
C ASN A 232 -16.89 15.74 -14.00
N ASP A 233 -16.78 15.07 -12.87
CA ASP A 233 -17.91 14.75 -12.01
C ASP A 233 -18.32 15.92 -11.11
N GLU A 234 -17.54 17.02 -11.11
CA GLU A 234 -17.80 18.23 -10.34
C GLU A 234 -17.96 17.96 -8.83
N ILE A 235 -17.02 17.15 -8.28
CA ILE A 235 -17.03 16.75 -6.88
C ILE A 235 -16.75 17.95 -5.96
N ASP A 236 -17.62 18.19 -4.99
CA ASP A 236 -17.46 19.26 -4.02
C ASP A 236 -16.44 18.91 -2.94
N ILE A 237 -16.48 17.67 -2.44
CA ILE A 237 -15.57 17.17 -1.39
C ILE A 237 -15.09 15.79 -1.77
N ALA A 238 -13.77 15.63 -1.89
CA ALA A 238 -13.12 14.33 -2.11
C ALA A 238 -12.52 13.80 -0.81
N PHE A 239 -12.78 12.52 -0.51
CA PHE A 239 -12.28 11.80 0.64
C PHE A 239 -11.27 10.73 0.20
N ASP A 240 -10.06 10.82 0.72
CA ASP A 240 -9.08 9.73 0.64
C ASP A 240 -9.37 8.72 1.76
N LEU A 241 -9.75 7.50 1.39
CA LEU A 241 -9.96 6.41 2.33
C LEU A 241 -8.77 5.44 2.39
N MET A 242 -7.70 5.72 1.68
CA MET A 242 -6.48 4.90 1.65
C MET A 242 -5.41 5.44 2.59
N GLY A 243 -5.29 6.76 2.71
CA GLY A 243 -4.25 7.39 3.50
C GLY A 243 -2.86 6.89 3.10
N ALA A 244 -2.04 6.51 4.08
CA ALA A 244 -0.66 6.00 3.85
C ALA A 244 -0.58 4.48 3.68
N THR A 245 -1.61 3.81 3.13
CA THR A 245 -1.61 2.37 2.85
C THR A 245 -0.99 2.03 1.50
N SER A 246 -0.86 0.74 1.18
CA SER A 246 -0.21 0.26 -0.03
C SER A 246 -0.87 0.68 -1.35
N SER A 247 -2.16 1.04 -1.32
CA SER A 247 -2.93 1.44 -2.50
C SER A 247 -3.13 2.96 -2.60
N HIS A 248 -2.33 3.75 -1.85
CA HIS A 248 -2.43 5.21 -1.82
C HIS A 248 -2.23 5.83 -3.22
N ARG A 249 -2.93 6.94 -3.47
CA ARG A 249 -2.80 7.78 -4.68
C ARG A 249 -2.92 9.25 -4.29
N GLU A 250 -1.99 9.72 -3.46
CA GLU A 250 -1.94 11.07 -2.91
C GLU A 250 -1.88 12.17 -3.98
N SER A 251 -1.34 11.84 -5.17
CA SER A 251 -1.33 12.74 -6.32
C SER A 251 -2.72 13.22 -6.74
N LEU A 252 -3.76 12.38 -6.54
CA LEU A 252 -5.14 12.75 -6.85
C LEU A 252 -5.64 13.93 -5.99
N PHE A 253 -5.12 14.04 -4.76
CA PHE A 253 -5.55 15.04 -3.78
C PHE A 253 -4.64 16.28 -3.76
N LYS A 254 -3.41 16.16 -4.26
CA LYS A 254 -2.48 17.28 -4.35
C LYS A 254 -2.86 18.31 -5.43
N ASN A 255 -3.47 17.84 -6.50
CA ASN A 255 -3.79 18.65 -7.69
C ASN A 255 -5.27 19.09 -7.70
N ARG A 256 -5.72 19.70 -6.62
CA ARG A 256 -7.07 20.25 -6.45
C ARG A 256 -7.27 21.53 -7.24
#